data_24ba3b7a316b9168eb26f66b4b7c443a
#
_entry.id   24ba3b7a316b9168eb26f66b4b7c443a
#
_cell.length_a   1.000
_cell.length_b   1.000
_cell.length_c   1.000
_cell.angle_alpha   90.00
_cell.angle_beta   90.00
_cell.angle_gamma   90.00
#
_symmetry.space_group_name_H-M   'P 1'
#
loop_
_entity.id
_entity.type
_entity.pdbx_description
1 polymer ?
#
loop_
_entity_poly.entity_id
_entity_poly.type
_entity_poly.pdbx_seq_one_letter_code
_entity_poly.pdbx_strand_id
1 'polypeptide(L)'
;MRGKWMAPEWLACPGIPQYSIGWRMGYGEDYICKLGAWLDKLSDEEREEYDRLFPMPVFWDDRSVMEDDEECGPSLYYDGEDYFLRHWRPNGQPAYDRKWLEQRYIAGKKLKWVHFWGHAPEPDGRITETCLSQWWMADFWVEAQRYCCMEQFMMAEKARLFGDEETLEKIMAARSQGKIKALGREVKHFDQAEWDKCKHTIVLTGNFQKFLQNPELKDFLLRTGDKILVEASPRDRIWGIGMGKANENAQNPAAWRGKNLLGFALMEVRDELRRVCANEDKIDWTL
;
A
#
# COMPACT_ATOMS: atom_id res chain seq x y z
N MET A 1 29.50 -4.99 -1.05
CA MET A 1 29.62 -6.22 -0.22
C MET A 1 28.38 -7.04 -0.50
N ARG A 2 28.46 -8.36 -0.69
CA ARG A 2 27.26 -9.20 -0.73
C ARG A 2 26.63 -9.18 0.67
N GLY A 3 25.32 -9.11 0.74
CA GLY A 3 24.57 -9.24 1.98
C GLY A 3 24.86 -10.58 2.66
N LYS A 4 24.53 -10.70 3.94
CA LYS A 4 24.69 -11.93 4.72
C LYS A 4 23.36 -12.70 4.85
N TRP A 5 22.23 -11.99 4.75
CA TRP A 5 20.92 -12.47 5.17
C TRP A 5 20.06 -12.88 3.99
N MET A 6 19.34 -13.98 4.14
CA MET A 6 18.28 -14.34 3.20
C MET A 6 17.11 -13.35 3.34
N ALA A 7 16.45 -13.00 2.24
CA ALA A 7 15.32 -12.08 2.28
C ALA A 7 14.16 -12.66 3.10
N PRO A 8 13.43 -11.87 3.88
CA PRO A 8 12.18 -12.36 4.46
C PRO A 8 11.11 -12.53 3.37
N GLU A 9 10.11 -13.37 3.64
CA GLU A 9 9.10 -13.76 2.67
C GLU A 9 8.35 -12.56 2.07
N TRP A 10 8.05 -11.53 2.85
CA TRP A 10 7.34 -10.33 2.37
C TRP A 10 8.16 -9.44 1.43
N LEU A 11 9.49 -9.57 1.45
CA LEU A 11 10.37 -8.90 0.47
C LEU A 11 10.68 -9.78 -0.72
N ALA A 12 10.84 -11.09 -0.53
CA ALA A 12 11.15 -12.02 -1.60
C ALA A 12 9.93 -12.31 -2.48
N CYS A 13 8.76 -12.44 -1.88
CA CYS A 13 7.51 -12.81 -2.55
C CYS A 13 6.38 -11.80 -2.23
N PRO A 14 6.57 -10.50 -2.53
CA PRO A 14 5.65 -9.44 -2.07
C PRO A 14 4.23 -9.55 -2.63
N GLY A 15 4.03 -10.30 -3.73
CA GLY A 15 2.70 -10.56 -4.29
C GLY A 15 1.93 -11.68 -3.61
N ILE A 16 2.53 -12.39 -2.63
CA ILE A 16 1.85 -13.44 -1.86
C ILE A 16 1.51 -12.87 -0.48
N PRO A 17 0.24 -12.56 -0.19
CA PRO A 17 -0.18 -12.12 1.14
C PRO A 17 0.05 -13.19 2.20
N GLN A 18 0.15 -12.78 3.45
CA GLN A 18 0.18 -13.70 4.58
C GLN A 18 -1.08 -14.62 4.53
N TYR A 19 -1.02 -15.85 4.86
CA TYR A 19 -2.12 -16.82 4.82
C TYR A 19 -2.60 -17.24 3.42
N SER A 20 -2.07 -16.68 2.34
CA SER A 20 -2.39 -17.12 0.98
C SER A 20 -2.06 -18.59 0.78
N ILE A 21 -2.87 -19.28 -0.03
CA ILE A 21 -2.54 -20.63 -0.53
C ILE A 21 -1.22 -20.66 -1.29
N GLY A 22 -0.75 -19.53 -1.81
CA GLY A 22 0.55 -19.39 -2.46
C GLY A 22 1.74 -19.80 -1.59
N TRP A 23 1.57 -19.84 -0.25
CA TRP A 23 2.57 -20.36 0.69
C TRP A 23 2.51 -21.88 0.89
N ARG A 24 1.54 -22.56 0.26
CA ARG A 24 1.36 -24.02 0.30
C ARG A 24 1.50 -24.69 -1.07
N MET A 25 1.67 -23.87 -2.12
CA MET A 25 1.74 -24.37 -3.50
C MET A 25 2.65 -23.46 -4.35
N GLY A 26 3.55 -24.08 -5.11
CA GLY A 26 4.39 -23.38 -6.08
C GLY A 26 5.57 -22.63 -5.47
N TYR A 27 5.95 -21.50 -6.09
CA TYR A 27 7.20 -20.80 -5.74
C TYR A 27 7.24 -20.20 -4.31
N GLY A 28 6.10 -19.88 -3.74
CA GLY A 28 6.01 -19.40 -2.37
C GLY A 28 6.33 -20.50 -1.37
N GLU A 29 5.82 -21.73 -1.58
CA GLU A 29 6.13 -22.91 -0.78
C GLU A 29 7.62 -23.26 -0.86
N ASP A 30 8.16 -23.30 -2.07
CA ASP A 30 9.60 -23.54 -2.29
C ASP A 30 10.46 -22.52 -1.53
N TYR A 31 10.05 -21.24 -1.56
CA TYR A 31 10.78 -20.18 -0.89
C TYR A 31 10.72 -20.29 0.63
N ILE A 32 9.52 -20.49 1.22
CA ILE A 32 9.39 -20.55 2.68
C ILE A 32 10.07 -21.78 3.28
N CYS A 33 10.10 -22.91 2.54
CA CYS A 33 10.87 -24.09 2.94
C CYS A 33 12.38 -23.81 2.95
N LYS A 34 12.90 -23.12 1.94
CA LYS A 34 14.31 -22.70 1.89
C LYS A 34 14.66 -21.71 3.01
N LEU A 35 13.78 -20.72 3.22
CA LEU A 35 13.96 -19.73 4.28
C LEU A 35 13.98 -20.40 5.66
N GLY A 36 13.02 -21.30 5.95
CA GLY A 36 12.99 -22.06 7.20
C GLY A 36 14.27 -22.84 7.43
N ALA A 37 14.68 -23.64 6.44
CA ALA A 37 15.92 -24.42 6.51
C ALA A 37 17.20 -23.56 6.64
N TRP A 38 17.15 -22.31 6.17
CA TRP A 38 18.25 -21.36 6.35
C TRP A 38 18.20 -20.73 7.76
N LEU A 39 17.02 -20.36 8.25
CA LEU A 39 16.82 -19.82 9.59
C LEU A 39 17.20 -20.82 10.69
N ASP A 40 16.95 -22.13 10.48
CA ASP A 40 17.32 -23.20 11.42
C ASP A 40 18.84 -23.37 11.62
N LYS A 41 19.64 -22.78 10.74
CA LYS A 41 21.12 -22.79 10.85
C LYS A 41 21.68 -21.61 11.63
N LEU A 42 20.86 -20.63 11.94
CA LEU A 42 21.26 -19.44 12.70
C LEU A 42 21.35 -19.79 14.20
N SER A 43 22.28 -19.14 14.90
CA SER A 43 22.24 -19.12 16.36
C SER A 43 21.06 -18.28 16.86
N ASP A 44 20.71 -18.42 18.14
CA ASP A 44 19.63 -17.62 18.75
C ASP A 44 19.92 -16.10 18.63
N GLU A 45 21.16 -15.68 18.81
CA GLU A 45 21.57 -14.27 18.66
C GLU A 45 21.46 -13.79 17.21
N GLU A 46 21.80 -14.64 16.23
CA GLU A 46 21.66 -14.32 14.81
C GLU A 46 20.18 -14.26 14.42
N ARG A 47 19.33 -15.10 15.00
CA ARG A 47 17.89 -15.07 14.79
C ARG A 47 17.27 -13.79 15.32
N GLU A 48 17.60 -13.39 16.54
CA GLU A 48 17.18 -12.12 17.12
C GLU A 48 17.66 -10.91 16.29
N GLU A 49 18.89 -10.98 15.75
CA GLU A 49 19.40 -9.95 14.86
C GLU A 49 18.60 -9.89 13.56
N TYR A 50 18.29 -11.05 12.95
CA TYR A 50 17.49 -11.13 11.74
C TYR A 50 16.10 -10.51 11.91
N ASP A 51 15.38 -10.88 12.97
CA ASP A 51 14.04 -10.38 13.27
C ASP A 51 14.06 -8.85 13.52
N ARG A 52 15.10 -8.34 14.16
CA ARG A 52 15.31 -6.91 14.38
C ARG A 52 15.62 -6.15 13.07
N LEU A 53 16.37 -6.77 12.16
CA LEU A 53 16.75 -6.16 10.89
C LEU A 53 15.58 -6.15 9.87
N PHE A 54 14.76 -7.18 9.91
CA PHE A 54 13.67 -7.40 8.97
C PHE A 54 12.31 -7.53 9.68
N PRO A 55 11.81 -6.42 10.25
CA PRO A 55 10.52 -6.45 10.93
C PRO A 55 9.38 -6.70 9.94
N MET A 56 8.44 -7.56 10.31
CA MET A 56 7.25 -7.85 9.51
C MET A 56 6.43 -6.59 9.18
N PRO A 57 5.76 -6.54 8.02
CA PRO A 57 4.79 -5.48 7.72
C PRO A 57 3.68 -5.38 8.78
N VAL A 58 3.24 -4.16 9.06
CA VAL A 58 2.27 -3.87 10.13
C VAL A 58 0.92 -4.60 9.95
N PHE A 59 0.58 -5.00 8.74
CA PHE A 59 -0.63 -5.75 8.42
C PHE A 59 -0.41 -7.27 8.37
N TRP A 60 0.80 -7.76 8.72
CA TRP A 60 1.10 -9.17 8.96
C TRP A 60 1.00 -9.46 10.45
N ASP A 61 0.60 -10.70 10.80
CA ASP A 61 0.57 -11.13 12.19
C ASP A 61 1.90 -11.72 12.62
N ASP A 62 2.27 -11.49 13.87
CA ASP A 62 3.34 -12.22 14.50
C ASP A 62 2.83 -13.63 14.86
N ARG A 63 3.28 -14.64 14.11
CA ARG A 63 2.91 -16.03 14.34
C ARG A 63 3.43 -16.59 15.67
N SER A 64 4.43 -15.95 16.28
CA SER A 64 4.97 -16.37 17.57
C SER A 64 3.98 -16.16 18.73
N VAL A 65 2.95 -15.32 18.53
CA VAL A 65 1.92 -15.02 19.52
C VAL A 65 0.68 -15.90 19.36
N MET A 66 0.63 -16.76 18.32
CA MET A 66 -0.55 -17.58 17.99
C MET A 66 -0.51 -18.90 18.77
N GLU A 67 -0.76 -18.85 20.06
CA GLU A 67 -1.23 -19.98 20.83
C GLU A 67 -2.76 -20.06 20.70
N ASP A 68 -3.24 -21.05 19.97
CA ASP A 68 -4.57 -21.69 20.06
C ASP A 68 -5.88 -20.90 19.80
N ASP A 69 -5.90 -19.73 19.18
CA ASP A 69 -7.16 -19.09 18.82
C ASP A 69 -7.46 -19.17 17.31
N GLU A 70 -8.54 -19.91 16.98
CA GLU A 70 -9.08 -20.11 15.63
C GLU A 70 -9.61 -18.82 14.95
N GLU A 71 -9.45 -17.65 15.56
CA GLU A 71 -9.97 -16.36 15.09
C GLU A 71 -8.92 -15.39 14.53
N CYS A 72 -7.83 -15.87 13.98
CA CYS A 72 -6.90 -14.96 13.29
C CYS A 72 -7.43 -14.57 11.92
N GLY A 73 -8.03 -13.39 11.87
CA GLY A 73 -8.49 -12.79 10.64
C GLY A 73 -7.34 -12.44 9.69
N PRO A 74 -7.48 -12.75 8.39
CA PRO A 74 -6.47 -12.49 7.37
C PRO A 74 -6.31 -11.00 7.05
N SER A 75 -5.12 -10.64 6.55
CA SER A 75 -4.91 -9.42 5.78
C SER A 75 -5.70 -9.54 4.48
N LEU A 76 -6.37 -8.49 4.00
CA LEU A 76 -7.06 -8.44 2.71
C LEU A 76 -7.18 -9.84 2.04
N TYR A 77 -8.18 -10.61 2.41
CA TYR A 77 -8.37 -11.97 1.90
C TYR A 77 -9.84 -12.16 1.57
N TYR A 78 -10.09 -12.77 0.42
CA TYR A 78 -11.41 -13.20 0.00
C TYR A 78 -11.36 -14.72 -0.16
N ASP A 79 -12.15 -15.43 0.63
CA ASP A 79 -12.22 -16.89 0.59
C ASP A 79 -13.38 -17.44 -0.27
N GLY A 80 -14.09 -16.56 -0.97
CA GLY A 80 -15.24 -16.86 -1.82
C GLY A 80 -16.59 -16.58 -1.16
N GLU A 81 -16.66 -16.44 0.16
CA GLU A 81 -17.89 -16.13 0.88
C GLU A 81 -17.79 -14.85 1.69
N ASP A 82 -16.65 -14.57 2.33
CA ASP A 82 -16.43 -13.42 3.18
C ASP A 82 -15.27 -12.54 2.72
N TYR A 83 -15.42 -11.23 2.86
CA TYR A 83 -14.39 -10.25 2.60
C TYR A 83 -13.74 -9.83 3.91
N PHE A 84 -12.47 -10.20 4.09
CA PHE A 84 -11.71 -9.87 5.27
C PHE A 84 -10.76 -8.70 5.01
N LEU A 85 -10.80 -7.70 5.87
CA LEU A 85 -9.93 -6.53 5.81
C LEU A 85 -9.22 -6.33 7.14
N ARG A 86 -7.92 -6.55 7.15
CA ARG A 86 -7.12 -6.19 8.31
C ARG A 86 -6.66 -4.74 8.24
N HIS A 87 -7.07 -3.96 9.22
CA HIS A 87 -6.61 -2.60 9.34
C HIS A 87 -5.13 -2.51 9.76
N TRP A 88 -4.39 -1.56 9.22
CA TRP A 88 -2.99 -1.30 9.58
C TRP A 88 -2.84 -0.85 11.04
N ARG A 89 -3.92 -0.38 11.64
CA ARG A 89 -4.00 0.00 13.04
C ARG A 89 -5.21 -0.63 13.69
N PRO A 90 -5.12 -1.04 14.96
CA PRO A 90 -6.22 -1.72 15.66
C PRO A 90 -7.55 -0.97 15.64
N ASN A 91 -7.50 0.38 15.61
CA ASN A 91 -8.69 1.23 15.58
C ASN A 91 -9.17 1.59 14.17
N GLY A 92 -8.52 1.08 13.10
CA GLY A 92 -8.83 1.40 11.70
C GLY A 92 -8.61 2.87 11.30
N GLN A 93 -8.06 3.70 12.19
CA GLN A 93 -7.90 5.13 11.92
C GLN A 93 -6.56 5.42 11.23
N PRO A 94 -6.50 6.42 10.33
CA PRO A 94 -5.27 6.83 9.67
C PRO A 94 -4.26 7.41 10.68
N ALA A 95 -2.96 7.24 10.38
CA ALA A 95 -1.87 7.86 11.13
C ALA A 95 -1.81 9.37 10.93
N TYR A 96 -2.19 9.80 9.74
CA TYR A 96 -2.16 11.19 9.30
C TYR A 96 -3.54 11.58 8.81
N ASP A 97 -3.99 12.75 9.25
CA ASP A 97 -5.22 13.36 8.80
C ASP A 97 -5.08 14.88 8.66
N ARG A 98 -6.11 15.52 8.14
CA ARG A 98 -6.13 16.95 7.98
C ARG A 98 -6.01 17.70 9.32
N LYS A 99 -6.63 17.18 10.39
CA LYS A 99 -6.58 17.80 11.73
C LYS A 99 -5.15 17.77 12.29
N TRP A 100 -4.46 16.64 12.16
CA TRP A 100 -3.05 16.51 12.51
C TRP A 100 -2.17 17.53 11.77
N LEU A 101 -2.43 17.74 10.48
CA LEU A 101 -1.66 18.67 9.66
C LEU A 101 -1.98 20.14 9.98
N GLU A 102 -3.26 20.47 10.19
CA GLU A 102 -3.69 21.82 10.61
C GLU A 102 -3.04 22.24 11.94
N GLN A 103 -2.99 21.34 12.92
CA GLN A 103 -2.31 21.60 14.19
C GLN A 103 -0.83 21.95 14.00
N ARG A 104 -0.12 21.21 13.14
CA ARG A 104 1.29 21.49 12.82
C ARG A 104 1.47 22.81 12.08
N TYR A 105 0.58 23.11 11.15
CA TYR A 105 0.59 24.35 10.40
C TYR A 105 0.36 25.56 11.32
N ILE A 106 -0.65 25.51 12.18
CA ILE A 106 -0.97 26.57 13.15
C ILE A 106 0.19 26.75 14.16
N ALA A 107 0.83 25.65 14.56
CA ALA A 107 2.00 25.71 15.45
C ALA A 107 3.28 26.26 14.77
N GLY A 108 3.20 26.75 13.53
CA GLY A 108 4.32 27.35 12.80
C GLY A 108 5.45 26.37 12.45
N LYS A 109 5.17 25.06 12.38
CA LYS A 109 6.17 24.07 11.96
C LYS A 109 6.60 24.33 10.53
N LYS A 110 7.91 24.25 10.24
CA LYS A 110 8.44 24.35 8.87
C LYS A 110 8.07 23.08 8.09
N LEU A 111 6.98 23.15 7.33
CA LEU A 111 6.50 22.06 6.50
C LEU A 111 7.12 22.14 5.10
N LYS A 112 7.49 21.00 4.55
CA LYS A 112 7.91 20.85 3.15
C LYS A 112 6.85 20.04 2.42
N TRP A 113 6.61 20.37 1.15
CA TRP A 113 5.47 19.83 0.41
C TRP A 113 5.91 19.15 -0.87
N VAL A 114 5.21 18.09 -1.25
CA VAL A 114 5.20 17.49 -2.59
C VAL A 114 3.75 17.51 -3.06
N HIS A 115 3.45 18.40 -3.99
CA HIS A 115 2.14 18.45 -4.63
C HIS A 115 2.20 17.60 -5.89
N PHE A 116 1.31 16.63 -5.99
CA PHE A 116 1.19 15.77 -7.15
C PHE A 116 -0.23 15.83 -7.72
N TRP A 117 -0.33 15.68 -9.01
CA TRP A 117 -1.58 15.53 -9.76
C TRP A 117 -1.23 15.15 -11.20
N GLY A 118 -2.12 14.36 -11.85
CA GLY A 118 -1.84 13.77 -13.15
C GLY A 118 -1.12 12.42 -13.00
N HIS A 119 -0.97 11.75 -14.12
CA HIS A 119 -0.42 10.39 -14.18
C HIS A 119 0.34 10.10 -15.48
N ALA A 120 0.63 11.14 -16.25
CA ALA A 120 1.44 10.99 -17.46
C ALA A 120 2.92 10.82 -17.08
N PRO A 121 3.62 9.81 -17.66
CA PRO A 121 5.06 9.70 -17.52
C PRO A 121 5.76 10.87 -18.23
N GLU A 122 6.94 11.22 -17.74
CA GLU A 122 7.80 12.16 -18.45
C GLU A 122 8.30 11.57 -19.77
N PRO A 123 8.47 12.41 -20.83
CA PRO A 123 8.93 11.90 -22.14
C PRO A 123 10.30 11.22 -22.10
N ASP A 124 11.15 11.56 -21.14
CA ASP A 124 12.49 10.97 -20.94
C ASP A 124 12.45 9.73 -20.01
N GLY A 125 11.27 9.26 -19.61
CA GLY A 125 11.08 8.10 -18.74
C GLY A 125 11.40 8.34 -17.28
N ARG A 126 11.75 9.57 -16.89
CA ARG A 126 12.09 9.93 -15.51
C ARG A 126 10.89 9.81 -14.59
N ILE A 127 11.09 9.19 -13.43
CA ILE A 127 10.06 9.10 -12.39
C ILE A 127 9.94 10.46 -11.66
N THR A 128 8.73 10.99 -11.64
CA THR A 128 8.38 12.26 -11.00
C THR A 128 7.20 12.07 -10.03
N GLU A 129 6.74 13.16 -9.42
CA GLU A 129 5.61 13.13 -8.47
C GLU A 129 4.31 12.56 -9.06
N THR A 130 4.19 12.46 -10.38
CA THR A 130 3.03 11.87 -11.05
C THR A 130 2.89 10.37 -10.75
N CYS A 131 4.00 9.68 -10.39
CA CYS A 131 3.98 8.26 -9.99
C CYS A 131 3.19 8.02 -8.70
N LEU A 132 2.95 9.05 -7.89
CA LEU A 132 2.17 8.99 -6.66
C LEU A 132 0.65 8.86 -6.95
N SER A 133 0.22 9.16 -8.17
CA SER A 133 -1.18 9.02 -8.58
C SER A 133 -1.65 7.55 -8.56
N GLN A 134 -2.89 7.33 -8.15
CA GLN A 134 -3.54 6.02 -8.28
C GLN A 134 -3.72 5.61 -9.76
N TRP A 135 -3.66 6.55 -10.69
CA TRP A 135 -3.79 6.32 -12.13
C TRP A 135 -2.46 6.06 -12.84
N TRP A 136 -1.33 6.17 -12.13
CA TRP A 136 -0.03 5.82 -12.69
C TRP A 136 0.00 4.35 -13.05
N MET A 137 0.33 4.05 -14.31
CA MET A 137 0.46 2.68 -14.81
C MET A 137 1.73 2.05 -14.26
N ALA A 138 1.55 1.09 -13.37
CA ALA A 138 2.60 0.26 -12.81
C ALA A 138 1.97 -1.05 -12.38
N ASP A 139 2.45 -2.13 -12.95
CA ASP A 139 1.97 -3.46 -12.60
C ASP A 139 2.42 -3.86 -11.20
N PHE A 140 1.51 -4.48 -10.47
CA PHE A 140 1.82 -5.17 -9.22
C PHE A 140 0.85 -6.33 -9.02
N TRP A 141 1.22 -7.25 -8.16
CA TRP A 141 0.49 -8.49 -7.94
C TRP A 141 0.02 -8.58 -6.49
N VAL A 142 -1.21 -9.06 -6.30
CA VAL A 142 -1.76 -9.46 -5.00
C VAL A 142 -2.55 -10.73 -5.24
N GLU A 143 -2.33 -11.78 -4.46
CA GLU A 143 -3.00 -13.09 -4.61
C GLU A 143 -2.92 -13.65 -6.04
N ALA A 144 -1.77 -13.70 -6.63
CA ALA A 144 -1.59 -14.12 -8.02
C ALA A 144 -2.39 -13.28 -9.05
N GLN A 145 -3.11 -12.26 -8.61
CA GLN A 145 -3.86 -11.35 -9.46
C GLN A 145 -3.02 -10.14 -9.81
N ARG A 146 -2.85 -9.86 -11.10
CA ARG A 146 -2.15 -8.68 -11.61
C ARG A 146 -3.09 -7.50 -11.70
N TYR A 147 -2.62 -6.35 -11.24
CA TYR A 147 -3.26 -5.05 -11.37
C TYR A 147 -2.37 -4.12 -12.18
N CYS A 148 -2.95 -3.37 -13.12
CA CYS A 148 -2.20 -2.45 -13.98
C CYS A 148 -1.98 -1.05 -13.37
N CYS A 149 -2.73 -0.71 -12.35
CA CYS A 149 -2.60 0.54 -11.59
C CYS A 149 -3.38 0.44 -10.27
N MET A 150 -3.12 1.37 -9.36
CA MET A 150 -3.76 1.41 -8.06
C MET A 150 -5.28 1.65 -8.12
N GLU A 151 -5.76 2.42 -9.10
CA GLU A 151 -7.20 2.61 -9.32
C GLU A 151 -7.90 1.28 -9.64
N GLN A 152 -7.25 0.39 -10.42
CA GLN A 152 -7.83 -0.94 -10.72
C GLN A 152 -7.93 -1.78 -9.45
N PHE A 153 -6.89 -1.81 -8.63
CA PHE A 153 -6.93 -2.50 -7.35
C PHE A 153 -8.05 -1.97 -6.46
N MET A 154 -8.10 -0.67 -6.23
CA MET A 154 -9.11 -0.05 -5.36
C MET A 154 -10.55 -0.32 -5.83
N MET A 155 -10.80 -0.30 -7.15
CA MET A 155 -12.13 -0.59 -7.69
C MET A 155 -12.46 -2.08 -7.65
N ALA A 156 -11.48 -2.96 -7.83
CA ALA A 156 -11.64 -4.40 -7.68
C ALA A 156 -11.98 -4.77 -6.23
N GLU A 157 -11.22 -4.23 -5.26
CA GLU A 157 -11.51 -4.44 -3.84
C GLU A 157 -12.88 -3.89 -3.43
N LYS A 158 -13.30 -2.77 -4.03
CA LYS A 158 -14.66 -2.28 -3.84
C LYS A 158 -15.71 -3.27 -4.35
N ALA A 159 -15.51 -3.86 -5.52
CA ALA A 159 -16.44 -4.84 -6.06
C ALA A 159 -16.49 -6.12 -5.21
N ARG A 160 -15.34 -6.59 -4.71
CA ARG A 160 -15.27 -7.73 -3.77
C ARG A 160 -15.99 -7.44 -2.46
N LEU A 161 -15.73 -6.28 -1.85
CA LEU A 161 -16.38 -5.85 -0.60
C LEU A 161 -17.91 -5.90 -0.68
N PHE A 162 -18.47 -5.63 -1.86
CA PHE A 162 -19.92 -5.62 -2.07
C PHE A 162 -20.46 -6.83 -2.85
N GLY A 163 -19.64 -7.87 -3.05
CA GLY A 163 -20.04 -9.13 -3.69
C GLY A 163 -20.49 -8.98 -5.15
N ASP A 164 -19.96 -7.99 -5.89
CA ASP A 164 -20.32 -7.76 -7.30
C ASP A 164 -19.29 -8.36 -8.26
N GLU A 165 -19.35 -9.68 -8.42
CA GLU A 165 -18.45 -10.46 -9.28
C GLU A 165 -18.52 -10.01 -10.75
N GLU A 166 -19.71 -9.67 -11.25
CA GLU A 166 -19.87 -9.23 -12.64
C GLU A 166 -19.10 -7.92 -12.92
N THR A 167 -19.20 -6.96 -11.99
CA THR A 167 -18.46 -5.70 -12.11
C THR A 167 -16.97 -5.90 -11.84
N LEU A 168 -16.59 -6.81 -10.93
CA LEU A 168 -15.20 -7.20 -10.70
C LEU A 168 -14.54 -7.70 -11.99
N GLU A 169 -15.16 -8.65 -12.69
CA GLU A 169 -14.63 -9.16 -13.96
C GLU A 169 -14.42 -8.05 -15.00
N LYS A 170 -15.39 -7.14 -15.12
CA LYS A 170 -15.29 -5.99 -16.04
C LYS A 170 -14.13 -5.05 -15.66
N ILE A 171 -13.93 -4.79 -14.35
CA ILE A 171 -12.83 -3.97 -13.84
C ILE A 171 -11.50 -4.63 -14.17
N MET A 172 -11.36 -5.94 -13.93
CA MET A 172 -10.13 -6.68 -14.19
C MET A 172 -9.80 -6.75 -15.68
N ALA A 173 -10.80 -6.80 -16.56
CA ALA A 173 -10.62 -6.77 -18.01
C ALA A 173 -10.28 -5.36 -18.54
N ALA A 174 -10.61 -4.30 -17.82
CA ALA A 174 -10.41 -2.92 -18.27
C ALA A 174 -8.92 -2.53 -18.27
N ARG A 175 -8.49 -1.71 -19.23
CA ARG A 175 -7.10 -1.25 -19.38
C ARG A 175 -6.96 0.27 -19.35
N SER A 176 -8.05 1.02 -19.33
CA SER A 176 -8.01 2.48 -19.20
C SER A 176 -8.54 2.92 -17.84
N GLN A 177 -7.83 3.80 -17.19
CA GLN A 177 -8.12 4.32 -15.84
C GLN A 177 -9.53 4.94 -15.77
N GLY A 178 -9.92 5.67 -16.82
CA GLY A 178 -11.25 6.27 -16.91
C GLY A 178 -12.37 5.23 -16.93
N LYS A 179 -12.19 4.11 -17.67
CA LYS A 179 -13.15 2.99 -17.71
C LYS A 179 -13.18 2.27 -16.35
N ILE A 180 -12.03 2.00 -15.76
CA ILE A 180 -11.91 1.37 -14.44
C ILE A 180 -12.70 2.19 -13.40
N LYS A 181 -12.46 3.50 -13.36
CA LYS A 181 -13.18 4.40 -12.44
C LYS A 181 -14.69 4.45 -12.72
N ALA A 182 -15.12 4.43 -13.98
CA ALA A 182 -16.53 4.39 -14.34
C ALA A 182 -17.20 3.12 -13.82
N LEU A 183 -16.59 1.95 -14.06
CA LEU A 183 -17.07 0.66 -13.56
C LEU A 183 -17.13 0.62 -12.02
N GLY A 184 -16.15 1.17 -11.32
CA GLY A 184 -16.18 1.25 -9.87
C GLY A 184 -17.33 2.10 -9.29
N ARG A 185 -17.97 2.95 -10.11
CA ARG A 185 -19.20 3.67 -9.75
C ARG A 185 -20.48 2.85 -9.98
N GLU A 186 -20.38 1.80 -10.79
CA GLU A 186 -21.47 0.90 -11.15
C GLU A 186 -21.57 -0.30 -10.19
N VAL A 187 -20.64 -0.44 -9.24
CA VAL A 187 -20.63 -1.53 -8.26
C VAL A 187 -21.96 -1.58 -7.53
N LYS A 188 -22.63 -2.75 -7.62
CA LYS A 188 -23.93 -3.04 -7.01
C LYS A 188 -23.80 -3.15 -5.49
N HIS A 189 -24.92 -3.05 -4.81
CA HIS A 189 -25.00 -3.19 -3.34
C HIS A 189 -24.11 -2.25 -2.56
N PHE A 190 -23.65 -1.15 -3.18
CA PHE A 190 -22.75 -0.19 -2.56
C PHE A 190 -23.35 0.45 -1.32
N ASP A 191 -22.65 0.33 -0.21
CA ASP A 191 -22.92 1.04 1.04
C ASP A 191 -21.79 2.01 1.37
N GLN A 192 -22.13 3.30 1.54
CA GLN A 192 -21.14 4.34 1.79
C GLN A 192 -20.47 4.19 3.16
N ALA A 193 -21.19 3.71 4.17
CA ALA A 193 -20.65 3.58 5.52
C ALA A 193 -19.65 2.43 5.59
N GLU A 194 -19.95 1.28 4.95
CA GLU A 194 -19.00 0.16 4.84
C GLU A 194 -17.77 0.55 4.02
N TRP A 195 -17.98 1.23 2.89
CA TRP A 195 -16.85 1.72 2.09
C TRP A 195 -15.96 2.69 2.89
N ASP A 196 -16.55 3.57 3.68
CA ASP A 196 -15.80 4.55 4.49
C ASP A 196 -14.95 3.88 5.58
N LYS A 197 -15.35 2.72 6.09
CA LYS A 197 -14.54 1.91 7.02
C LYS A 197 -13.34 1.25 6.35
N CYS A 198 -13.51 0.77 5.11
CA CYS A 198 -12.54 -0.09 4.45
C CYS A 198 -11.58 0.67 3.52
N LYS A 199 -12.04 1.72 2.83
CA LYS A 199 -11.33 2.37 1.71
C LYS A 199 -9.91 2.83 2.05
N HIS A 200 -9.66 3.29 3.28
CA HIS A 200 -8.33 3.78 3.67
C HIS A 200 -7.34 2.62 3.71
N THR A 201 -7.70 1.54 4.38
CA THR A 201 -6.87 0.32 4.47
C THR A 201 -6.64 -0.31 3.10
N ILE A 202 -7.67 -0.37 2.24
CA ILE A 202 -7.53 -0.83 0.85
C ILE A 202 -6.46 0.00 0.11
N VAL A 203 -6.52 1.32 0.24
CA VAL A 203 -5.56 2.20 -0.43
C VAL A 203 -4.16 2.10 0.16
N LEU A 204 -4.02 1.91 1.48
CA LEU A 204 -2.74 1.64 2.12
C LEU A 204 -2.11 0.36 1.55
N THR A 205 -2.84 -0.76 1.62
CA THR A 205 -2.34 -2.08 1.21
C THR A 205 -1.98 -2.12 -0.27
N GLY A 206 -2.84 -1.60 -1.15
CA GLY A 206 -2.54 -1.58 -2.58
C GLY A 206 -1.36 -0.68 -2.94
N ASN A 207 -1.23 0.50 -2.31
CA ASN A 207 -0.06 1.35 -2.53
C ASN A 207 1.22 0.74 -1.95
N PHE A 208 1.16 0.07 -0.80
CA PHE A 208 2.31 -0.65 -0.28
C PHE A 208 2.81 -1.66 -1.31
N GLN A 209 1.94 -2.49 -1.87
CA GLN A 209 2.28 -3.47 -2.90
C GLN A 209 2.79 -2.82 -4.19
N LYS A 210 2.13 -1.77 -4.65
CA LYS A 210 2.58 -1.01 -5.82
C LYS A 210 4.01 -0.51 -5.66
N PHE A 211 4.33 0.13 -4.55
CA PHE A 211 5.65 0.71 -4.34
C PHE A 211 6.69 -0.34 -3.98
N LEU A 212 6.34 -1.38 -3.21
CA LEU A 212 7.27 -2.45 -2.87
C LEU A 212 7.74 -3.21 -4.10
N GLN A 213 6.82 -3.53 -5.02
CA GLN A 213 7.11 -4.31 -6.24
C GLN A 213 7.70 -3.48 -7.39
N ASN A 214 7.76 -2.16 -7.28
CA ASN A 214 8.32 -1.27 -8.29
C ASN A 214 9.46 -0.43 -7.68
N PRO A 215 10.71 -0.91 -7.74
CA PRO A 215 11.85 -0.30 -7.04
C PRO A 215 12.05 1.19 -7.33
N GLU A 216 11.93 1.61 -8.60
CA GLU A 216 12.09 3.02 -8.98
C GLU A 216 11.01 3.92 -8.34
N LEU A 217 9.78 3.42 -8.23
CA LEU A 217 8.69 4.14 -7.58
C LEU A 217 8.89 4.17 -6.06
N LYS A 218 9.33 3.06 -5.46
CA LYS A 218 9.71 2.96 -4.04
C LYS A 218 10.78 4.00 -3.71
N ASP A 219 11.84 4.03 -4.50
CA ASP A 219 12.93 5.00 -4.33
C ASP A 219 12.44 6.43 -4.42
N PHE A 220 11.55 6.74 -5.35
CA PHE A 220 10.96 8.08 -5.45
C PHE A 220 10.17 8.41 -4.17
N LEU A 221 9.29 7.53 -3.73
CA LEU A 221 8.47 7.75 -2.52
C LEU A 221 9.37 7.95 -1.28
N LEU A 222 10.38 7.11 -1.10
CA LEU A 222 11.32 7.21 0.04
C LEU A 222 12.14 8.51 0.00
N ARG A 223 12.59 8.97 -1.19
CA ARG A 223 13.29 10.27 -1.36
C ARG A 223 12.43 11.48 -1.06
N THR A 224 11.12 11.36 -0.95
CA THR A 224 10.29 12.48 -0.47
C THR A 224 10.59 12.84 0.98
N GLY A 225 11.29 11.97 1.74
CA GLY A 225 11.68 12.20 3.15
C GLY A 225 10.44 12.43 4.01
N ASP A 226 10.44 13.52 4.79
CA ASP A 226 9.32 13.85 5.69
C ASP A 226 8.38 14.92 5.11
N LYS A 227 8.44 15.12 3.79
CA LYS A 227 7.55 16.07 3.12
C LYS A 227 6.10 15.62 3.21
N ILE A 228 5.21 16.57 3.34
CA ILE A 228 3.77 16.36 3.26
C ILE A 228 3.41 16.06 1.80
N LEU A 229 2.77 14.95 1.55
CA LEU A 229 2.30 14.55 0.24
C LEU A 229 0.88 15.08 0.03
N VAL A 230 0.65 15.77 -1.07
CA VAL A 230 -0.61 16.47 -1.32
C VAL A 230 -1.12 16.16 -2.72
N GLU A 231 -2.25 15.49 -2.81
CA GLU A 231 -2.94 15.32 -4.08
C GLU A 231 -3.65 16.63 -4.45
N ALA A 232 -2.97 17.45 -5.26
CA ALA A 232 -3.47 18.75 -5.69
C ALA A 232 -4.45 18.64 -6.87
N SER A 233 -5.47 17.80 -6.70
CA SER A 233 -6.53 17.58 -7.68
C SER A 233 -7.62 18.65 -7.51
N PRO A 234 -7.92 19.45 -8.57
CA PRO A 234 -8.96 20.48 -8.48
C PRO A 234 -10.38 19.91 -8.33
N ARG A 235 -10.58 18.66 -8.73
CA ARG A 235 -11.90 18.02 -8.82
C ARG A 235 -12.15 16.96 -7.74
N ASP A 236 -11.08 16.45 -7.12
CA ASP A 236 -11.21 15.43 -6.08
C ASP A 236 -11.18 16.06 -4.69
N ARG A 237 -12.27 15.89 -3.95
CA ARG A 237 -12.40 16.39 -2.57
C ARG A 237 -12.30 15.28 -1.52
N ILE A 238 -12.12 14.04 -1.94
CA ILE A 238 -11.97 12.89 -1.06
C ILE A 238 -10.50 12.52 -0.97
N TRP A 239 -9.93 12.09 -2.09
CA TRP A 239 -8.52 11.70 -2.16
C TRP A 239 -7.58 12.89 -2.26
N GLY A 240 -8.00 13.96 -2.92
CA GLY A 240 -7.26 15.21 -3.08
C GLY A 240 -7.76 16.36 -2.20
N ILE A 241 -7.13 17.53 -2.38
CA ILE A 241 -7.43 18.77 -1.64
C ILE A 241 -8.53 19.63 -2.28
N GLY A 242 -9.08 19.24 -3.43
CA GLY A 242 -10.12 19.99 -4.15
C GLY A 242 -9.62 21.31 -4.73
N MET A 243 -8.30 21.50 -4.91
CA MET A 243 -7.67 22.64 -5.57
C MET A 243 -6.35 22.24 -6.22
N GLY A 244 -5.94 22.99 -7.26
CA GLY A 244 -4.68 22.75 -7.96
C GLY A 244 -3.46 23.27 -7.21
N LYS A 245 -2.26 22.78 -7.54
CA LYS A 245 -0.98 23.18 -6.92
C LYS A 245 -0.65 24.68 -7.07
N ALA A 246 -1.18 25.32 -8.09
CA ALA A 246 -0.97 26.77 -8.31
C ALA A 246 -1.89 27.66 -7.47
N ASN A 247 -2.83 27.07 -6.72
CA ASN A 247 -3.69 27.84 -5.83
C ASN A 247 -2.87 28.36 -4.65
N GLU A 248 -3.01 29.65 -4.31
CA GLU A 248 -2.29 30.31 -3.21
C GLU A 248 -2.48 29.59 -1.85
N ASN A 249 -3.61 28.94 -1.67
CA ASN A 249 -3.96 28.20 -0.46
C ASN A 249 -3.59 26.71 -0.52
N ALA A 250 -2.89 26.24 -1.55
CA ALA A 250 -2.51 24.82 -1.66
C ALA A 250 -1.64 24.32 -0.49
N GLN A 251 -0.88 25.22 0.14
CA GLN A 251 -0.06 24.93 1.33
C GLN A 251 -0.73 25.33 2.66
N ASN A 252 -2.01 25.73 2.63
CA ASN A 252 -2.78 26.02 3.83
C ASN A 252 -3.86 24.94 4.04
N PRO A 253 -3.63 23.94 4.91
CA PRO A 253 -4.58 22.84 5.08
C PRO A 253 -5.95 23.30 5.59
N ALA A 254 -6.03 24.39 6.33
CA ALA A 254 -7.30 24.94 6.80
C ALA A 254 -8.20 25.48 5.66
N ALA A 255 -7.59 25.85 4.52
CA ALA A 255 -8.31 26.33 3.35
C ALA A 255 -8.65 25.24 2.32
N TRP A 256 -8.21 24.02 2.51
CA TRP A 256 -8.46 22.93 1.58
C TRP A 256 -9.96 22.61 1.47
N ARG A 257 -10.40 22.35 0.25
CA ARG A 257 -11.78 21.97 -0.06
C ARG A 257 -12.01 20.46 0.01
N GLY A 258 -10.93 19.68 0.15
CA GLY A 258 -10.90 18.23 0.19
C GLY A 258 -10.09 17.68 1.35
N LYS A 259 -10.10 16.35 1.49
CA LYS A 259 -9.58 15.62 2.66
C LYS A 259 -8.12 15.20 2.53
N ASN A 260 -7.55 15.17 1.30
CA ASN A 260 -6.19 14.66 1.00
C ASN A 260 -5.93 13.21 1.46
N LEU A 261 -6.92 12.35 1.40
CA LEU A 261 -6.77 10.98 1.91
C LEU A 261 -5.64 10.21 1.22
N LEU A 262 -5.42 10.42 -0.10
CA LEU A 262 -4.34 9.75 -0.81
C LEU A 262 -2.96 10.24 -0.34
N GLY A 263 -2.80 11.56 -0.17
CA GLY A 263 -1.53 12.10 0.33
C GLY A 263 -1.17 11.53 1.70
N PHE A 264 -2.13 11.44 2.61
CA PHE A 264 -1.92 10.87 3.94
C PHE A 264 -1.66 9.36 3.90
N ALA A 265 -2.40 8.61 3.08
CA ALA A 265 -2.15 7.18 2.90
C ALA A 265 -0.73 6.91 2.36
N LEU A 266 -0.26 7.69 1.39
CA LEU A 266 1.10 7.57 0.86
C LEU A 266 2.19 7.93 1.89
N MET A 267 1.90 8.83 2.83
CA MET A 267 2.81 9.10 3.94
C MET A 267 2.93 7.88 4.87
N GLU A 268 1.82 7.22 5.20
CA GLU A 268 1.84 5.98 5.99
C GLU A 268 2.57 4.86 5.27
N VAL A 269 2.28 4.65 3.98
CA VAL A 269 2.98 3.68 3.13
C VAL A 269 4.49 3.95 3.08
N ARG A 270 4.89 5.21 2.92
CA ARG A 270 6.30 5.61 2.96
C ARG A 270 6.97 5.26 4.26
N ASP A 271 6.32 5.54 5.38
CA ASP A 271 6.88 5.26 6.70
C ASP A 271 7.04 3.76 6.93
N GLU A 272 6.06 2.97 6.49
CA GLU A 272 6.12 1.51 6.58
C GLU A 272 7.20 0.93 5.67
N LEU A 273 7.28 1.36 4.41
CA LEU A 273 8.35 0.94 3.50
C LEU A 273 9.73 1.32 4.04
N ARG A 274 9.87 2.50 4.64
CA ARG A 274 11.12 2.92 5.30
C ARG A 274 11.51 1.98 6.44
N ARG A 275 10.54 1.46 7.18
CA ARG A 275 10.74 0.54 8.29
C ARG A 275 11.12 -0.86 7.81
N VAL A 276 10.33 -1.45 6.91
CA VAL A 276 10.53 -2.85 6.48
C VAL A 276 11.66 -3.02 5.47
N CYS A 277 11.97 -1.99 4.69
CA CYS A 277 13.04 -2.01 3.69
C CYS A 277 14.36 -1.38 4.19
N ALA A 278 14.45 -1.01 5.47
CA ALA A 278 15.61 -0.29 6.02
C ALA A 278 16.96 -0.99 5.82
N ASN A 279 16.94 -2.30 5.70
CA ASN A 279 18.14 -3.15 5.66
C ASN A 279 18.20 -4.04 4.39
N GLU A 280 17.54 -3.63 3.31
CA GLU A 280 17.59 -4.38 2.03
C GLU A 280 19.02 -4.55 1.49
N ASP A 281 19.91 -3.63 1.79
CA ASP A 281 21.33 -3.70 1.41
C ASP A 281 22.09 -4.84 2.09
N LYS A 282 21.55 -5.41 3.19
CA LYS A 282 22.11 -6.54 3.92
C LYS A 282 21.65 -7.90 3.39
N ILE A 283 20.72 -7.92 2.43
CA ILE A 283 20.17 -9.13 1.85
C ILE A 283 21.12 -9.66 0.77
N ASP A 284 21.38 -10.96 0.82
CA ASP A 284 21.96 -11.70 -0.29
C ASP A 284 20.82 -12.31 -1.15
N TRP A 285 20.48 -11.63 -2.22
CA TRP A 285 19.43 -12.06 -3.14
C TRP A 285 19.77 -13.31 -3.97
N THR A 286 20.93 -13.93 -3.75
CA THR A 286 21.35 -15.16 -4.42
C THR A 286 21.07 -16.44 -3.58
N LEU A 287 20.63 -16.30 -2.34
CA LEU A 287 20.30 -17.39 -1.40
C LEU A 287 18.94 -18.05 -1.67
#